data_981e619968cd4fd132770f787807c3bc
#
_entry.id   981e619968cd4fd132770f787807c3bc
#
_cell.length_a   1.000
_cell.length_b   1.000
_cell.length_c   1.000
_cell.angle_alpha   90.00
_cell.angle_beta   90.00
_cell.angle_gamma   90.00
#
_symmetry.space_group_name_H-M   'P 1'
#
loop_
_entity.id
_entity.type
_entity.pdbx_description
1 polymer ?
#
loop_
_entity_poly.entity_id
_entity_poly.type
_entity_poly.pdbx_seq_one_letter_code
_entity_poly.pdbx_strand_id
1 'polypeptide(L)'
;MKKILFVFFLAAFVSCQKNEPDDLFGKTPAERFEQNKNELLTALTASEQGWKLSYFTNSETFGGYTLLMKFDRNGRVEMTSDIGEEFGSTQSQYTIQEAQGTLLVFSTYNHIHKLADPQNPSDLNGKGLEGEFQFIYYGKEGNKLKFRTQRKDTEQFVYFEPATAQEWSTMQNLWGSIEALESEPIRHYFKVTANGNVENYSLSLSHRYLTLTSTSNSGKVLKTGVLPTTEGLKFNPPLEIEGKTFTELPWDNNASPARYIATVESVTAEIRFTRNPTPDQLSNDYAELNNISQLVLLNSYVKEAPQTSDLFYNTVFKIDDTKSFSRIDIIFQRGICGIFVEYNFNGTAASLYSVSTFSLRDKRLFIDTPLRDLSSSNMAIWQAAENSAIYAKAQQAIYAILALSRNGLYVKNLQTKYGNRFDTYLFQSYSLPIKFPAIAVPNR
;
A
#
# COMPACT_ATOMS: atom_id res chain seq x y z
N MET A 1 -18.73 21.86 85.04
CA MET A 1 -18.89 21.68 83.59
C MET A 1 -17.74 22.35 82.75
N LYS A 2 -17.11 23.46 83.20
CA LYS A 2 -16.04 24.11 82.46
C LYS A 2 -14.70 23.34 82.37
N LYS A 3 -14.46 22.42 83.31
CA LYS A 3 -13.19 21.62 83.33
C LYS A 3 -13.21 20.39 82.42
N ILE A 4 -14.42 19.87 82.12
CA ILE A 4 -14.61 18.72 81.21
C ILE A 4 -14.45 19.14 79.76
N LEU A 5 -14.83 20.37 79.41
CA LEU A 5 -14.75 20.91 78.08
C LEU A 5 -13.26 21.14 77.62
N PHE A 6 -12.39 21.42 78.60
CA PHE A 6 -10.95 21.66 78.33
C PHE A 6 -10.18 20.35 78.06
N VAL A 7 -10.59 19.25 78.70
CA VAL A 7 -10.00 17.92 78.44
C VAL A 7 -10.43 17.36 77.08
N PHE A 8 -11.63 17.68 76.60
CA PHE A 8 -12.06 17.31 75.27
C PHE A 8 -11.35 18.08 74.14
N PHE A 9 -10.94 19.33 74.42
CA PHE A 9 -10.23 20.14 73.45
C PHE A 9 -8.74 19.75 73.31
N LEU A 10 -8.13 19.21 74.38
CA LEU A 10 -6.76 18.70 74.34
C LEU A 10 -6.64 17.34 73.67
N ALA A 11 -7.76 16.51 73.68
CA ALA A 11 -7.76 15.22 73.00
C ALA A 11 -7.89 15.32 71.46
N ALA A 12 -8.33 16.50 70.97
CA ALA A 12 -8.47 16.72 69.51
C ALA A 12 -7.14 17.02 68.81
N PHE A 13 -6.03 17.30 69.53
CA PHE A 13 -4.72 17.58 68.93
C PHE A 13 -3.78 16.37 68.85
N VAL A 14 -4.19 15.19 69.32
CA VAL A 14 -3.37 13.96 69.24
C VAL A 14 -3.77 13.06 68.08
N SER A 15 -4.78 13.45 67.27
CA SER A 15 -5.27 12.62 66.16
C SER A 15 -4.68 13.00 64.80
N CYS A 16 -3.47 13.61 64.75
CA CYS A 16 -2.66 13.62 63.56
C CYS A 16 -1.61 12.50 63.69
N GLN A 17 -2.00 11.26 63.72
CA GLN A 17 -1.15 10.21 63.24
C GLN A 17 -0.98 10.45 61.74
N LYS A 18 0.27 10.78 61.34
CA LYS A 18 0.70 10.60 59.92
C LYS A 18 0.32 9.16 59.54
N ASN A 19 -0.70 9.02 58.71
CA ASN A 19 -0.85 7.83 57.90
C ASN A 19 0.32 7.86 56.91
N GLU A 20 1.51 7.51 57.37
CA GLU A 20 2.52 6.99 56.45
C GLU A 20 1.92 5.69 55.94
N PRO A 21 1.69 5.57 54.63
CA PRO A 21 1.24 4.30 54.09
C PRO A 21 2.29 3.26 54.50
N ASP A 22 1.82 2.19 55.13
CA ASP A 22 2.70 1.05 55.46
C ASP A 22 3.59 0.79 54.24
N ASP A 23 4.91 0.81 54.46
CA ASP A 23 5.89 0.64 53.44
C ASP A 23 5.96 -0.86 53.02
N LEU A 24 4.86 -1.30 52.41
CA LEU A 24 4.64 -2.67 51.92
C LEU A 24 5.76 -3.13 50.99
N PHE A 25 6.57 -2.19 50.47
CA PHE A 25 7.58 -2.43 49.45
C PHE A 25 9.00 -1.92 49.82
N GLY A 26 9.21 -1.39 51.03
CA GLY A 26 10.52 -0.93 51.51
C GLY A 26 11.09 0.30 50.78
N LYS A 27 10.32 0.94 49.85
CA LYS A 27 10.72 2.12 49.12
C LYS A 27 9.53 3.00 48.79
N THR A 28 9.74 4.33 48.85
CA THR A 28 8.72 5.29 48.44
C THR A 28 8.40 5.21 46.94
N PRO A 29 7.24 5.67 46.47
CA PRO A 29 6.92 5.75 45.04
C PRO A 29 8.00 6.49 44.21
N ALA A 30 8.52 7.60 44.74
CA ALA A 30 9.57 8.40 44.08
C ALA A 30 10.90 7.61 43.95
N GLU A 31 11.30 6.87 45.00
CA GLU A 31 12.51 6.05 44.96
C GLU A 31 12.36 4.90 43.96
N ARG A 32 11.17 4.28 43.89
CA ARG A 32 10.88 3.25 42.90
C ARG A 32 10.92 3.79 41.47
N PHE A 33 10.35 4.98 41.26
CA PHE A 33 10.41 5.64 39.94
C PHE A 33 11.87 5.93 39.53
N GLU A 34 12.67 6.58 40.42
CA GLU A 34 14.08 6.87 40.10
C GLU A 34 14.91 5.60 39.85
N GLN A 35 14.63 4.51 40.55
CA GLN A 35 15.26 3.23 40.29
C GLN A 35 14.90 2.71 38.90
N ASN A 36 13.62 2.64 38.56
CA ASN A 36 13.12 2.15 37.25
C ASN A 36 13.59 3.05 36.12
N LYS A 37 13.62 4.35 36.31
CA LYS A 37 14.15 5.34 35.35
C LYS A 37 15.63 5.10 35.06
N ASN A 38 16.44 4.87 36.09
CA ASN A 38 17.86 4.58 35.94
C ASN A 38 18.10 3.21 35.30
N GLU A 39 17.28 2.21 35.62
CA GLU A 39 17.29 0.91 34.98
C GLU A 39 16.97 1.05 33.48
N LEU A 40 15.86 1.72 33.13
CA LEU A 40 15.47 1.96 31.75
C LEU A 40 16.53 2.76 30.98
N LEU A 41 17.06 3.84 31.56
CA LEU A 41 18.11 4.63 30.93
C LEU A 41 19.37 3.80 30.65
N THR A 42 19.77 2.97 31.61
CA THR A 42 20.91 2.08 31.45
C THR A 42 20.62 1.03 30.36
N ALA A 43 19.41 0.48 30.35
CA ALA A 43 19.00 -0.48 29.34
C ALA A 43 18.96 0.11 27.93
N LEU A 44 18.34 1.29 27.75
CA LEU A 44 18.23 1.96 26.45
C LEU A 44 19.60 2.28 25.84
N THR A 45 20.59 2.61 26.69
CA THR A 45 21.96 2.98 26.26
C THR A 45 22.94 1.82 26.21
N ALA A 46 22.51 0.59 26.53
CA ALA A 46 23.39 -0.59 26.60
C ALA A 46 23.69 -1.21 25.23
N SER A 47 22.80 -1.06 24.25
CA SER A 47 22.98 -1.63 22.91
C SER A 47 23.83 -0.70 22.04
N GLU A 48 24.97 -1.19 21.55
CA GLU A 48 25.86 -0.43 20.67
C GLU A 48 25.17 -0.03 19.34
N GLN A 49 24.36 -0.92 18.78
CA GLN A 49 23.60 -0.68 17.55
C GLN A 49 22.18 -0.18 17.84
N GLY A 50 21.86 0.10 19.11
CA GLY A 50 20.53 0.54 19.52
C GLY A 50 19.48 -0.55 19.45
N TRP A 51 18.25 -0.17 19.21
CA TRP A 51 17.07 -0.99 19.36
C TRP A 51 16.22 -0.99 18.10
N LYS A 52 15.61 -2.13 17.78
CA LYS A 52 14.60 -2.30 16.75
C LYS A 52 13.22 -2.46 17.39
N LEU A 53 12.25 -1.72 16.88
CA LEU A 53 10.84 -1.88 17.17
C LEU A 53 10.13 -2.33 15.90
N SER A 54 9.55 -3.52 15.93
CA SER A 54 8.58 -4.00 14.92
C SER A 54 7.19 -3.66 15.42
N TYR A 55 6.56 -2.64 14.84
CA TYR A 55 5.37 -2.02 15.38
C TYR A 55 4.15 -2.20 14.48
N PHE A 56 3.21 -3.04 14.91
CA PHE A 56 1.86 -3.12 14.35
C PHE A 56 0.96 -2.22 15.19
N THR A 57 0.60 -1.07 14.67
CA THR A 57 -0.17 -0.07 15.41
C THR A 57 -1.59 -0.53 15.70
N ASN A 58 -2.21 -1.20 14.76
CA ASN A 58 -3.48 -1.91 14.88
C ASN A 58 -3.47 -3.12 13.93
N SER A 59 -3.20 -4.31 14.45
CA SER A 59 -3.05 -5.53 13.67
C SER A 59 -4.30 -6.03 12.96
N GLU A 60 -5.46 -5.44 13.23
CA GLU A 60 -6.71 -5.76 12.52
C GLU A 60 -6.93 -4.88 11.28
N THR A 61 -6.17 -3.78 11.16
CA THR A 61 -6.41 -2.77 10.12
C THR A 61 -5.13 -2.39 9.36
N PHE A 62 -3.98 -2.39 10.03
CA PHE A 62 -2.70 -1.93 9.47
C PHE A 62 -1.63 -3.00 9.59
N GLY A 63 -0.65 -2.96 8.67
CA GLY A 63 0.53 -3.78 8.79
C GLY A 63 1.56 -3.21 9.75
N GLY A 64 2.74 -3.84 9.77
CA GLY A 64 3.83 -3.49 10.66
C GLY A 64 4.83 -2.52 10.02
N TYR A 65 5.48 -1.74 10.88
CA TYR A 65 6.53 -0.80 10.55
C TYR A 65 7.77 -1.09 11.39
N THR A 66 8.94 -0.92 10.80
CA THR A 66 10.22 -1.09 11.49
C THR A 66 10.81 0.25 11.83
N LEU A 67 11.15 0.45 13.12
CA LEU A 67 11.89 1.61 13.58
C LEU A 67 13.20 1.13 14.21
N LEU A 68 14.31 1.81 13.90
CA LEU A 68 15.60 1.64 14.57
C LEU A 68 15.90 2.88 15.38
N MET A 69 16.34 2.68 16.63
CA MET A 69 16.50 3.74 17.62
C MET A 69 17.80 3.56 18.38
N LYS A 70 18.63 4.60 18.43
CA LYS A 70 19.87 4.62 19.22
C LYS A 70 19.81 5.75 20.23
N PHE A 71 19.81 5.41 21.50
CA PHE A 71 19.62 6.34 22.61
C PHE A 71 20.96 6.76 23.21
N ASP A 72 21.09 8.03 23.61
CA ASP A 72 22.18 8.52 24.46
C ASP A 72 21.71 8.87 25.89
N ARG A 73 22.65 9.07 26.81
CA ARG A 73 22.32 9.43 28.20
C ARG A 73 21.84 10.85 28.39
N ASN A 74 21.96 11.71 27.36
CA ASN A 74 21.58 13.13 27.41
C ASN A 74 20.16 13.38 26.91
N GLY A 75 19.35 12.33 26.73
CA GLY A 75 17.98 12.45 26.27
C GLY A 75 17.84 12.60 24.75
N ARG A 76 18.86 12.24 23.96
CA ARG A 76 18.81 12.25 22.51
C ARG A 76 18.60 10.83 21.97
N VAL A 77 17.86 10.73 20.88
CA VAL A 77 17.66 9.49 20.14
C VAL A 77 17.88 9.74 18.65
N GLU A 78 18.74 8.94 18.04
CA GLU A 78 18.84 8.81 16.60
C GLU A 78 17.85 7.75 16.16
N MET A 79 17.03 8.06 15.13
CA MET A 79 15.97 7.18 14.67
C MET A 79 15.90 7.14 13.14
N THR A 80 15.67 5.96 12.58
CA THR A 80 15.27 5.75 11.20
C THR A 80 14.09 4.76 11.13
N SER A 81 13.40 4.70 10.01
CA SER A 81 12.28 3.78 9.81
C SER A 81 12.07 3.45 8.33
N ASP A 82 11.27 2.44 8.08
CA ASP A 82 10.73 2.10 6.76
C ASP A 82 9.37 2.77 6.46
N ILE A 83 9.06 3.89 7.15
CA ILE A 83 7.83 4.66 6.97
C ILE A 83 8.03 5.71 5.88
N GLY A 84 7.47 5.48 4.70
CA GLY A 84 7.61 6.38 3.54
C GLY A 84 8.99 6.32 2.91
N GLU A 85 9.34 7.33 2.11
CA GLU A 85 10.56 7.38 1.29
C GLU A 85 11.78 8.01 2.01
N GLU A 86 11.61 8.46 3.25
CA GLU A 86 12.65 9.12 4.03
C GLU A 86 13.36 8.13 4.95
N PHE A 87 14.42 7.51 4.45
CA PHE A 87 15.21 6.48 5.16
C PHE A 87 16.38 7.05 5.97
N GLY A 88 16.62 8.36 5.86
CA GLY A 88 17.69 9.03 6.61
C GLY A 88 17.45 8.98 8.10
N SER A 89 18.51 8.77 8.91
CA SER A 89 18.39 8.89 10.35
C SER A 89 18.17 10.33 10.75
N THR A 90 17.30 10.55 11.74
CA THR A 90 17.03 11.86 12.33
C THR A 90 17.37 11.87 13.81
N GLN A 91 17.88 12.98 14.29
CA GLN A 91 18.16 13.21 15.71
C GLN A 91 16.95 13.91 16.36
N SER A 92 16.48 13.37 17.47
CA SER A 92 15.37 13.92 18.25
C SER A 92 15.59 13.72 19.75
N GLN A 93 14.62 14.12 20.56
CA GLN A 93 14.73 14.03 22.01
C GLN A 93 13.73 13.03 22.59
N TYR A 94 14.12 12.37 23.67
CA TYR A 94 13.25 11.58 24.50
C TYR A 94 13.36 11.96 25.96
N THR A 95 12.34 11.64 26.74
CA THR A 95 12.31 11.81 28.18
C THR A 95 11.77 10.55 28.84
N ILE A 96 12.17 10.32 30.09
CA ILE A 96 11.59 9.29 30.94
C ILE A 96 10.82 10.01 32.04
N GLN A 97 9.53 9.77 32.13
CA GLN A 97 8.59 10.49 33.01
C GLN A 97 7.88 9.52 33.95
N GLU A 98 7.43 10.02 35.09
CA GLU A 98 6.51 9.31 35.97
C GLU A 98 5.06 9.54 35.51
N ALA A 99 4.34 8.45 35.27
CA ALA A 99 2.92 8.45 34.93
C ALA A 99 2.22 7.25 35.60
N GLN A 100 1.48 6.45 34.89
CA GLN A 100 0.97 5.14 35.37
C GLN A 100 2.09 4.09 35.46
N GLY A 101 3.33 4.49 35.65
CA GLY A 101 4.56 3.72 35.65
C GLY A 101 5.71 4.55 35.07
N THR A 102 6.81 3.92 34.72
CA THR A 102 7.94 4.55 34.07
C THR A 102 7.66 4.69 32.57
N LEU A 103 7.43 5.92 32.11
CA LEU A 103 6.99 6.25 30.77
C LEU A 103 8.15 6.75 29.92
N LEU A 104 8.46 6.08 28.82
CA LEU A 104 9.33 6.58 27.74
C LEU A 104 8.49 7.45 26.80
N VAL A 105 8.91 8.69 26.59
CA VAL A 105 8.24 9.67 25.72
C VAL A 105 9.20 10.18 24.67
N PHE A 106 8.87 10.07 23.40
CA PHE A 106 9.57 10.76 22.33
C PHE A 106 9.03 12.20 22.27
N SER A 107 9.83 13.17 22.70
CA SER A 107 9.35 14.52 23.01
C SER A 107 9.48 15.52 21.86
N THR A 108 10.23 15.21 20.82
CA THR A 108 10.31 15.99 19.59
C THR A 108 9.97 15.13 18.39
N TYR A 109 9.36 15.75 17.35
CA TYR A 109 8.91 15.06 16.16
C TYR A 109 10.03 14.25 15.49
N ASN A 110 9.74 13.00 15.17
CA ASN A 110 10.63 12.07 14.50
C ASN A 110 9.81 10.98 13.77
N HIS A 111 10.46 9.90 13.30
CA HIS A 111 9.82 8.83 12.53
C HIS A 111 8.62 8.18 13.23
N ILE A 112 8.67 7.97 14.56
CA ILE A 112 7.56 7.32 15.29
C ILE A 112 6.30 8.20 15.31
N HIS A 113 6.44 9.52 15.27
CA HIS A 113 5.31 10.44 15.24
C HIS A 113 4.54 10.37 13.92
N LYS A 114 5.18 9.94 12.81
CA LYS A 114 4.49 9.71 11.53
C LYS A 114 3.39 8.65 11.66
N LEU A 115 3.57 7.66 12.55
CA LEU A 115 2.56 6.65 12.83
C LEU A 115 1.43 7.18 13.73
N ALA A 116 1.71 8.19 14.55
CA ALA A 116 0.77 8.79 15.49
C ALA A 116 0.06 10.03 14.91
N ASP A 117 0.48 10.51 13.74
CA ASP A 117 -0.08 11.71 13.10
C ASP A 117 -1.46 11.41 12.52
N PRO A 118 -2.53 12.06 13.02
CA PRO A 118 -3.89 11.84 12.52
C PRO A 118 -4.12 12.38 11.09
N GLN A 119 -3.17 13.14 10.53
CA GLN A 119 -3.25 13.70 9.18
C GLN A 119 -2.43 12.90 8.17
N ASN A 120 -1.70 11.88 8.60
CA ASN A 120 -0.82 11.09 7.75
C ASN A 120 -1.10 9.57 7.91
N PRO A 121 -1.36 8.85 6.82
CA PRO A 121 -1.48 9.32 5.42
C PRO A 121 -2.80 10.07 5.16
N SER A 122 -2.84 10.85 4.09
CA SER A 122 -3.94 11.79 3.81
C SER A 122 -5.30 11.13 3.58
N ASP A 123 -5.34 9.88 3.12
CA ASP A 123 -6.56 9.09 2.95
C ASP A 123 -7.15 8.57 4.28
N LEU A 124 -6.37 8.64 5.37
CA LEU A 124 -6.80 8.34 6.74
C LEU A 124 -6.95 9.61 7.60
N ASN A 125 -7.18 10.76 6.98
CA ASN A 125 -7.28 12.04 7.66
C ASN A 125 -8.29 12.01 8.82
N GLY A 126 -7.82 12.46 10.00
CA GLY A 126 -8.55 12.43 11.27
C GLY A 126 -8.32 11.16 12.10
N LYS A 127 -7.77 10.09 11.53
CA LYS A 127 -7.52 8.81 12.20
C LYS A 127 -6.03 8.43 12.20
N GLY A 128 -5.34 8.65 11.07
CA GLY A 128 -3.96 8.25 10.86
C GLY A 128 -3.74 6.74 10.99
N LEU A 129 -2.49 6.33 11.17
CA LEU A 129 -2.11 4.93 11.35
C LEU A 129 -2.26 4.43 12.80
N GLU A 130 -2.86 5.23 13.66
CA GLU A 130 -3.16 4.88 15.04
C GLU A 130 -1.94 4.50 15.91
N GLY A 131 -0.75 4.97 15.57
CA GLY A 131 0.45 4.73 16.36
C GLY A 131 0.54 5.58 17.62
N GLU A 132 1.52 5.27 18.45
CA GLU A 132 1.83 6.00 19.69
C GLU A 132 3.32 6.34 19.73
N PHE A 133 3.65 7.39 20.48
CA PHE A 133 5.01 7.83 20.73
C PHE A 133 5.36 7.86 22.22
N GLN A 134 4.53 7.20 23.04
CA GLN A 134 4.69 7.07 24.49
C GLN A 134 4.49 5.60 24.89
N PHE A 135 5.42 5.08 25.70
CA PHE A 135 5.45 3.66 26.03
C PHE A 135 5.75 3.46 27.52
N ILE A 136 4.92 2.69 28.22
CA ILE A 136 5.11 2.36 29.64
C ILE A 136 6.10 1.18 29.71
N TYR A 137 7.19 1.34 30.44
CA TYR A 137 8.20 0.31 30.63
C TYR A 137 7.74 -0.78 31.58
N TYR A 138 7.85 -2.04 31.13
CA TYR A 138 7.46 -3.25 31.86
C TYR A 138 8.66 -4.16 32.19
N GLY A 139 9.88 -3.67 32.06
CA GLY A 139 11.09 -4.43 32.36
C GLY A 139 11.71 -5.10 31.15
N LYS A 140 12.52 -6.12 31.41
CA LYS A 140 13.24 -6.89 30.40
C LYS A 140 12.65 -8.30 30.27
N GLU A 141 12.62 -8.80 29.06
CA GLU A 141 12.25 -10.17 28.74
C GLU A 141 13.35 -10.77 27.85
N GLY A 142 14.27 -11.50 28.49
CA GLY A 142 15.53 -11.92 27.86
C GLY A 142 16.40 -10.70 27.50
N ASN A 143 16.76 -10.57 26.23
CA ASN A 143 17.52 -9.43 25.70
C ASN A 143 16.65 -8.28 25.17
N LYS A 144 15.31 -8.39 25.30
CA LYS A 144 14.36 -7.41 24.82
C LYS A 144 13.89 -6.50 25.95
N LEU A 145 13.55 -5.25 25.62
CA LEU A 145 12.85 -4.35 26.54
C LEU A 145 11.37 -4.42 26.23
N LYS A 146 10.56 -4.68 27.26
CA LYS A 146 9.12 -4.81 27.15
C LYS A 146 8.44 -3.49 27.50
N PHE A 147 7.57 -3.03 26.63
CA PHE A 147 6.77 -1.84 26.84
C PHE A 147 5.29 -2.14 26.56
N ARG A 148 4.41 -1.33 27.16
CA ARG A 148 3.00 -1.30 26.85
C ARG A 148 2.65 0.05 26.22
N THR A 149 1.80 0.04 25.20
CA THR A 149 1.19 1.25 24.65
C THR A 149 0.20 1.87 25.66
N GLN A 150 -0.08 3.17 25.53
CA GLN A 150 -1.03 3.86 26.41
C GLN A 150 -2.47 3.80 25.94
N ARG A 151 -2.75 3.30 24.75
CA ARG A 151 -4.13 3.22 24.22
C ARG A 151 -5.04 2.51 25.21
N LYS A 152 -6.19 3.15 25.47
CA LYS A 152 -7.17 2.67 26.44
C LYS A 152 -7.99 1.49 25.91
N ASP A 153 -8.16 1.40 24.60
CA ASP A 153 -9.10 0.45 24.00
C ASP A 153 -8.53 -0.95 23.78
N THR A 154 -7.20 -1.07 23.64
CA THR A 154 -6.51 -2.35 23.50
C THR A 154 -5.18 -2.33 24.23
N GLU A 155 -4.99 -3.26 25.17
CA GLU A 155 -3.69 -3.44 25.82
C GLU A 155 -2.74 -4.12 24.85
N GLN A 156 -1.72 -3.39 24.38
CA GLN A 156 -0.74 -3.90 23.45
C GLN A 156 0.66 -3.82 24.05
N PHE A 157 1.38 -4.95 24.04
CA PHE A 157 2.80 -4.99 24.35
C PHE A 157 3.64 -4.88 23.09
N VAL A 158 4.69 -4.08 23.16
CA VAL A 158 5.71 -3.94 22.13
C VAL A 158 7.08 -4.23 22.73
N TYR A 159 7.98 -4.70 21.87
CA TYR A 159 9.32 -5.12 22.31
C TYR A 159 10.37 -4.36 21.53
N PHE A 160 11.32 -3.77 22.27
CA PHE A 160 12.54 -3.24 21.67
C PHE A 160 13.57 -4.37 21.69
N GLU A 161 13.94 -4.85 20.52
CA GLU A 161 14.95 -5.88 20.31
C GLU A 161 16.29 -5.24 19.96
N PRO A 162 17.45 -5.81 20.35
CA PRO A 162 18.75 -5.29 19.92
C PRO A 162 18.82 -5.19 18.39
N ALA A 163 19.13 -4.03 17.87
CA ALA A 163 19.34 -3.81 16.44
C ALA A 163 20.74 -4.26 16.00
N THR A 164 20.92 -4.48 14.72
CA THR A 164 22.19 -4.82 14.08
C THR A 164 22.65 -3.71 13.13
N ALA A 165 23.95 -3.63 12.84
CA ALA A 165 24.48 -2.67 11.87
C ALA A 165 23.92 -2.90 10.46
N GLN A 166 23.62 -4.15 10.11
CA GLN A 166 23.02 -4.51 8.82
C GLN A 166 21.60 -3.93 8.69
N GLU A 167 20.79 -3.98 9.73
CA GLU A 167 19.41 -3.43 9.69
C GLU A 167 19.43 -1.92 9.43
N TRP A 168 20.36 -1.18 10.04
CA TRP A 168 20.53 0.25 9.75
C TRP A 168 20.87 0.52 8.28
N SER A 169 21.75 -0.30 7.68
CA SER A 169 22.19 -0.11 6.29
C SER A 169 21.19 -0.59 5.24
N THR A 170 20.21 -1.42 5.62
CA THR A 170 19.25 -2.03 4.70
C THR A 170 17.80 -1.53 4.86
N MET A 171 17.60 -0.48 5.66
CA MET A 171 16.26 0.08 5.92
C MET A 171 15.49 0.40 4.62
N GLN A 172 16.17 0.98 3.64
CA GLN A 172 15.59 1.29 2.32
C GLN A 172 15.04 0.04 1.60
N ASN A 173 15.66 -1.12 1.80
CA ASN A 173 15.23 -2.36 1.16
C ASN A 173 13.87 -2.85 1.69
N LEU A 174 13.55 -2.54 2.96
CA LEU A 174 12.26 -2.89 3.55
C LEU A 174 11.13 -2.12 2.87
N TRP A 175 11.33 -0.83 2.62
CA TRP A 175 10.40 -0.02 1.84
C TRP A 175 10.24 -0.57 0.42
N GLY A 176 11.34 -0.85 -0.28
CA GLY A 176 11.33 -1.42 -1.63
C GLY A 176 10.56 -2.74 -1.74
N SER A 177 10.56 -3.56 -0.68
CA SER A 177 9.77 -4.80 -0.62
C SER A 177 8.26 -4.53 -0.60
N ILE A 178 7.82 -3.49 0.09
CA ILE A 178 6.41 -3.06 0.12
C ILE A 178 6.03 -2.40 -1.20
N GLU A 179 6.84 -1.49 -1.71
CA GLU A 179 6.63 -0.83 -2.99
C GLU A 179 6.48 -1.85 -4.13
N ALA A 180 7.26 -2.93 -4.13
CA ALA A 180 7.15 -4.01 -5.10
C ALA A 180 5.81 -4.76 -5.02
N LEU A 181 5.15 -4.78 -3.85
CA LEU A 181 3.81 -5.36 -3.66
C LEU A 181 2.68 -4.39 -4.03
N GLU A 182 2.92 -3.09 -4.01
CA GLU A 182 1.94 -2.05 -4.31
C GLU A 182 2.05 -1.54 -5.74
N SER A 183 3.30 -1.50 -6.28
CA SER A 183 3.58 -0.89 -7.57
C SER A 183 3.25 -1.80 -8.75
N GLU A 184 2.70 -1.19 -9.79
CA GLU A 184 2.72 -1.76 -11.13
C GLU A 184 4.01 -1.29 -11.85
N PRO A 185 4.65 -2.08 -12.64
CA PRO A 185 4.06 -2.93 -13.69
C PRO A 185 4.10 -4.43 -13.42
N ILE A 186 4.59 -4.86 -12.28
CA ILE A 186 4.71 -6.29 -11.98
C ILE A 186 3.41 -6.73 -11.31
N ARG A 187 2.69 -7.62 -11.97
CA ARG A 187 1.51 -8.23 -11.39
C ARG A 187 1.91 -9.28 -10.39
N HIS A 188 1.23 -9.30 -9.27
CA HIS A 188 1.45 -10.27 -8.22
C HIS A 188 0.14 -10.96 -7.86
N TYR A 189 0.25 -12.17 -7.38
CA TYR A 189 -0.87 -12.96 -6.89
C TYR A 189 -0.39 -13.91 -5.80
N PHE A 190 -1.31 -14.28 -4.94
CA PHE A 190 -1.03 -15.24 -3.90
C PHE A 190 -1.54 -16.61 -4.36
N LYS A 191 -0.72 -17.63 -4.20
CA LYS A 191 -1.02 -18.99 -4.61
C LYS A 191 -0.87 -19.93 -3.44
N VAL A 192 -1.86 -20.78 -3.24
CA VAL A 192 -1.86 -21.88 -2.29
C VAL A 192 -1.82 -23.19 -3.04
N THR A 193 -0.94 -24.10 -2.61
CA THR A 193 -0.92 -25.47 -3.10
C THR A 193 -1.07 -26.41 -1.90
N ALA A 194 -2.15 -27.21 -1.89
CA ALA A 194 -2.44 -28.14 -0.81
C ALA A 194 -2.98 -29.44 -1.39
N ASN A 195 -2.38 -30.59 -1.03
CA ASN A 195 -2.81 -31.91 -1.47
C ASN A 195 -2.97 -32.04 -3.00
N GLY A 196 -2.08 -31.41 -3.77
CA GLY A 196 -2.09 -31.38 -5.23
C GLY A 196 -3.08 -30.39 -5.84
N ASN A 197 -3.94 -29.75 -5.06
CA ASN A 197 -4.85 -28.71 -5.51
C ASN A 197 -4.17 -27.34 -5.46
N VAL A 198 -4.48 -26.49 -6.44
CA VAL A 198 -3.98 -25.11 -6.53
C VAL A 198 -5.14 -24.15 -6.40
N GLU A 199 -5.02 -23.18 -5.51
CA GLU A 199 -5.94 -22.06 -5.38
C GLU A 199 -5.18 -20.75 -5.51
N ASN A 200 -5.69 -19.86 -6.35
CA ASN A 200 -5.11 -18.54 -6.58
C ASN A 200 -5.98 -17.46 -5.91
N TYR A 201 -5.32 -16.43 -5.40
CA TYR A 201 -5.96 -15.29 -4.76
C TYR A 201 -5.48 -14.01 -5.44
N SER A 202 -6.38 -13.08 -5.68
CA SER A 202 -6.01 -11.69 -5.95
C SER A 202 -5.48 -11.08 -4.67
N LEU A 203 -4.43 -10.27 -4.80
CA LEU A 203 -3.75 -9.62 -3.70
C LEU A 203 -4.03 -8.11 -3.75
N SER A 204 -4.45 -7.55 -2.63
CA SER A 204 -4.58 -6.11 -2.42
C SER A 204 -3.85 -5.74 -1.13
N LEU A 205 -3.00 -4.73 -1.19
CA LEU A 205 -2.27 -4.19 -0.06
C LEU A 205 -2.68 -2.74 0.15
N SER A 206 -3.07 -2.38 1.37
CA SER A 206 -3.39 -1.02 1.76
C SER A 206 -2.85 -0.76 3.16
N HIS A 207 -2.00 0.26 3.32
CA HIS A 207 -1.32 0.53 4.59
C HIS A 207 -0.66 -0.72 5.20
N ARG A 208 -0.03 -1.52 4.33
CA ARG A 208 0.59 -2.81 4.68
C ARG A 208 -0.38 -3.87 5.23
N TYR A 209 -1.68 -3.67 5.05
CA TYR A 209 -2.69 -4.67 5.38
C TYR A 209 -3.09 -5.43 4.13
N LEU A 210 -2.76 -6.72 4.12
CA LEU A 210 -2.95 -7.62 3.00
C LEU A 210 -4.35 -8.21 3.02
N THR A 211 -5.06 -8.08 1.90
CA THR A 211 -6.32 -8.77 1.65
C THR A 211 -6.16 -9.68 0.46
N LEU A 212 -6.40 -10.98 0.67
CA LEU A 212 -6.32 -12.03 -0.34
C LEU A 212 -7.73 -12.55 -0.61
N THR A 213 -8.21 -12.38 -1.84
CA THR A 213 -9.54 -12.86 -2.24
C THR A 213 -9.39 -13.99 -3.25
N SER A 214 -9.97 -15.15 -2.96
CA SER A 214 -9.91 -16.30 -3.86
C SER A 214 -10.50 -15.96 -5.24
N THR A 215 -9.80 -16.36 -6.30
CA THR A 215 -10.26 -16.14 -7.69
C THR A 215 -11.37 -17.12 -8.10
N SER A 216 -11.49 -18.24 -7.39
CA SER A 216 -12.54 -19.26 -7.62
C SER A 216 -13.77 -19.07 -6.73
N ASN A 217 -13.61 -18.44 -5.55
CA ASN A 217 -14.67 -18.20 -4.57
C ASN A 217 -14.47 -16.85 -3.86
N SER A 218 -15.16 -15.83 -4.31
CA SER A 218 -15.04 -14.47 -3.77
C SER A 218 -15.43 -14.35 -2.27
N GLY A 219 -16.14 -15.32 -1.71
CA GLY A 219 -16.44 -15.38 -0.28
C GLY A 219 -15.27 -15.87 0.57
N LYS A 220 -14.25 -16.49 -0.03
CA LYS A 220 -13.04 -16.93 0.68
C LYS A 220 -12.01 -15.80 0.68
N VAL A 221 -11.87 -15.13 1.81
CA VAL A 221 -10.98 -13.98 1.99
C VAL A 221 -10.05 -14.24 3.16
N LEU A 222 -8.75 -14.03 2.98
CA LEU A 222 -7.73 -14.05 4.02
C LEU A 222 -7.20 -12.63 4.23
N LYS A 223 -6.89 -12.27 5.48
CA LYS A 223 -6.43 -10.93 5.82
C LYS A 223 -5.34 -10.99 6.87
N THR A 224 -4.32 -10.13 6.74
CA THR A 224 -3.25 -10.00 7.73
C THR A 224 -2.50 -8.69 7.54
N GLY A 225 -1.90 -8.17 8.63
CA GLY A 225 -0.89 -7.13 8.55
C GLY A 225 0.46 -7.72 8.11
N VAL A 226 1.18 -6.99 7.25
CA VAL A 226 2.48 -7.38 6.70
C VAL A 226 3.58 -6.50 7.28
N LEU A 227 4.64 -7.12 7.77
CA LEU A 227 5.90 -6.47 8.15
C LEU A 227 7.01 -6.95 7.23
N PRO A 228 7.63 -6.10 6.39
CA PRO A 228 8.79 -6.47 5.61
C PRO A 228 10.00 -6.67 6.53
N THR A 229 10.81 -7.68 6.21
CA THR A 229 12.09 -7.96 6.87
C THR A 229 13.18 -8.19 5.82
N THR A 230 14.42 -8.24 6.21
CA THR A 230 15.54 -8.58 5.31
C THR A 230 15.44 -10.00 4.73
N GLU A 231 14.66 -10.86 5.35
CA GLU A 231 14.51 -12.28 4.99
C GLU A 231 13.21 -12.55 4.22
N GLY A 232 12.23 -11.63 4.30
CA GLY A 232 10.93 -11.84 3.66
C GLY A 232 9.82 -10.98 4.31
N LEU A 233 8.63 -11.53 4.38
CA LEU A 233 7.44 -10.88 4.94
C LEU A 233 6.98 -11.61 6.19
N LYS A 234 6.77 -10.91 7.30
CA LYS A 234 6.11 -11.46 8.52
C LYS A 234 4.66 -11.02 8.57
N PHE A 235 3.83 -11.87 9.15
CA PHE A 235 2.38 -11.68 9.26
C PHE A 235 1.94 -11.50 10.71
N ASN A 236 1.04 -10.56 10.93
CA ASN A 236 0.34 -10.38 12.20
C ASN A 236 -1.09 -9.84 11.97
N PRO A 237 -2.16 -10.62 12.30
CA PRO A 237 -2.09 -11.98 12.83
C PRO A 237 -1.50 -12.98 11.80
N PRO A 238 -1.01 -14.15 12.23
CA PRO A 238 -0.61 -15.20 11.29
C PRO A 238 -1.74 -15.59 10.33
N LEU A 239 -1.39 -15.99 9.11
CA LEU A 239 -2.37 -16.47 8.13
C LEU A 239 -2.74 -17.92 8.41
N GLU A 240 -4.02 -18.21 8.55
CA GLU A 240 -4.56 -19.56 8.63
C GLU A 240 -4.97 -20.05 7.24
N ILE A 241 -4.24 -21.02 6.68
CA ILE A 241 -4.43 -21.54 5.33
C ILE A 241 -4.56 -23.06 5.39
N GLU A 242 -5.71 -23.60 5.00
CA GLU A 242 -5.99 -25.05 5.00
C GLU A 242 -5.63 -25.74 6.35
N GLY A 243 -5.95 -25.05 7.46
CA GLY A 243 -5.68 -25.52 8.82
C GLY A 243 -4.20 -25.47 9.24
N LYS A 244 -3.36 -24.72 8.51
CA LYS A 244 -1.94 -24.48 8.81
C LYS A 244 -1.68 -23.02 9.04
N THR A 245 -0.85 -22.72 10.03
CA THR A 245 -0.50 -21.36 10.46
C THR A 245 0.77 -20.90 9.78
N PHE A 246 0.69 -19.80 9.02
CA PHE A 246 1.83 -19.15 8.37
C PHE A 246 2.13 -17.83 9.09
N THR A 247 3.30 -17.76 9.73
CA THR A 247 3.77 -16.55 10.41
C THR A 247 4.59 -15.64 9.51
N GLU A 248 5.15 -16.20 8.43
CA GLU A 248 6.01 -15.48 7.49
C GLU A 248 6.07 -16.15 6.12
N LEU A 249 6.50 -15.38 5.12
CA LEU A 249 6.93 -15.87 3.82
C LEU A 249 8.35 -15.39 3.52
N PRO A 250 9.37 -16.24 3.63
CA PRO A 250 10.73 -15.94 3.21
C PRO A 250 10.84 -15.59 1.73
N TRP A 251 11.82 -14.72 1.41
CA TRP A 251 12.14 -14.37 0.04
C TRP A 251 13.04 -15.43 -0.60
N ASP A 252 12.60 -16.03 -1.71
CA ASP A 252 13.35 -16.97 -2.53
C ASP A 252 13.86 -16.29 -3.80
N ASN A 253 15.09 -15.81 -3.77
CA ASN A 253 15.77 -15.19 -4.91
C ASN A 253 16.38 -16.20 -5.89
N ASN A 254 16.44 -17.50 -5.55
CA ASN A 254 16.95 -18.55 -6.43
C ASN A 254 15.88 -18.99 -7.43
N ALA A 255 14.59 -18.71 -7.16
CA ALA A 255 13.53 -18.94 -8.11
C ALA A 255 13.57 -17.93 -9.27
N SER A 256 13.13 -18.35 -10.46
CA SER A 256 12.98 -17.47 -11.62
C SER A 256 11.53 -17.52 -12.14
N PRO A 257 10.72 -16.45 -11.95
CA PRO A 257 11.02 -15.24 -11.19
C PRO A 257 11.12 -15.49 -9.68
N ALA A 258 11.85 -14.62 -8.97
CA ALA A 258 11.94 -14.64 -7.52
C ALA A 258 10.56 -14.45 -6.88
N ARG A 259 10.37 -14.94 -5.65
CA ARG A 259 9.07 -15.01 -4.99
C ARG A 259 9.18 -15.03 -3.47
N TYR A 260 8.10 -14.74 -2.78
CA TYR A 260 7.96 -15.09 -1.36
C TYR A 260 7.31 -16.46 -1.25
N ILE A 261 7.83 -17.36 -0.41
CA ILE A 261 7.32 -18.72 -0.29
C ILE A 261 7.58 -19.32 1.08
N ALA A 262 6.59 -20.02 1.60
CA ALA A 262 6.73 -20.91 2.75
C ALA A 262 5.96 -22.21 2.52
N THR A 263 6.43 -23.28 3.15
CA THR A 263 5.71 -24.56 3.18
C THR A 263 5.58 -24.99 4.64
N VAL A 264 4.36 -25.24 5.07
CA VAL A 264 4.03 -25.80 6.38
C VAL A 264 3.38 -27.15 6.13
N GLU A 265 4.09 -28.21 6.49
CA GLU A 265 3.70 -29.60 6.21
C GLU A 265 3.39 -29.82 4.69
N SER A 266 2.12 -30.08 4.34
CA SER A 266 1.69 -30.34 2.95
C SER A 266 1.10 -29.11 2.25
N VAL A 267 1.11 -27.94 2.91
CA VAL A 267 0.56 -26.69 2.37
C VAL A 267 1.68 -25.73 2.02
N THR A 268 1.72 -25.28 0.76
CA THR A 268 2.66 -24.26 0.30
C THR A 268 1.88 -22.99 -0.02
N ALA A 269 2.34 -21.87 0.56
CA ALA A 269 1.84 -20.51 0.29
C ALA A 269 2.93 -19.68 -0.37
N GLU A 270 2.61 -19.00 -1.46
CA GLU A 270 3.58 -18.19 -2.20
C GLU A 270 2.96 -16.89 -2.76
N ILE A 271 3.71 -15.78 -2.69
CA ILE A 271 3.44 -14.57 -3.48
C ILE A 271 4.33 -14.64 -4.72
N ARG A 272 3.70 -14.71 -5.87
CA ARG A 272 4.37 -14.77 -7.16
C ARG A 272 4.27 -13.45 -7.89
N PHE A 273 5.37 -13.09 -8.54
CA PHE A 273 5.45 -11.95 -9.43
C PHE A 273 5.42 -12.46 -10.87
N THR A 274 4.56 -11.89 -11.69
CA THR A 274 4.46 -12.25 -13.10
C THR A 274 4.16 -11.00 -13.93
N ARG A 275 4.75 -10.93 -15.12
CA ARG A 275 4.40 -9.89 -16.09
C ARG A 275 3.04 -10.14 -16.72
N ASN A 276 2.65 -11.41 -16.79
CA ASN A 276 1.44 -11.84 -17.46
C ASN A 276 0.59 -12.71 -16.52
N PRO A 277 -0.60 -12.27 -16.10
CA PRO A 277 -1.50 -13.12 -15.35
C PRO A 277 -1.91 -14.33 -16.18
N THR A 278 -2.15 -15.43 -15.51
CA THR A 278 -2.70 -16.62 -16.14
C THR A 278 -4.18 -16.41 -16.51
N PRO A 279 -4.73 -17.12 -17.51
CA PRO A 279 -6.12 -16.93 -17.94
C PRO A 279 -7.17 -17.10 -16.83
N ASP A 280 -6.90 -17.94 -15.82
CA ASP A 280 -7.77 -18.15 -14.66
C ASP A 280 -7.80 -16.93 -13.71
N GLN A 281 -6.76 -16.09 -13.76
CA GLN A 281 -6.68 -14.83 -12.97
C GLN A 281 -7.40 -13.67 -13.66
N LEU A 282 -7.80 -13.82 -14.89
CA LEU A 282 -8.45 -12.78 -15.68
C LEU A 282 -9.97 -12.83 -15.52
N SER A 283 -10.57 -11.64 -15.49
CA SER A 283 -12.02 -11.49 -15.54
C SER A 283 -12.60 -12.05 -16.85
N ASN A 284 -13.85 -12.47 -16.80
CA ASN A 284 -14.64 -12.83 -17.97
C ASN A 284 -15.30 -11.61 -18.64
N ASP A 285 -15.07 -10.41 -18.14
CA ASP A 285 -15.70 -9.17 -18.61
C ASP A 285 -15.39 -8.85 -20.08
N TYR A 286 -14.29 -9.42 -20.62
CA TYR A 286 -13.97 -9.31 -22.05
C TYR A 286 -15.15 -9.77 -22.95
N ALA A 287 -15.96 -10.72 -22.49
CA ALA A 287 -17.10 -11.25 -23.25
C ALA A 287 -18.22 -10.20 -23.38
N GLU A 288 -18.33 -9.25 -22.45
CA GLU A 288 -19.31 -8.17 -22.49
C GLU A 288 -19.07 -7.25 -23.68
N LEU A 289 -17.85 -7.19 -24.20
CA LEU A 289 -17.49 -6.38 -25.37
C LEU A 289 -18.22 -6.84 -26.66
N ASN A 290 -18.77 -8.06 -26.71
CA ASN A 290 -19.64 -8.49 -27.81
C ASN A 290 -20.91 -7.61 -27.94
N ASN A 291 -21.32 -6.97 -26.85
CA ASN A 291 -22.48 -6.09 -26.80
C ASN A 291 -22.14 -4.61 -26.92
N ILE A 292 -20.88 -4.29 -27.21
CA ILE A 292 -20.37 -2.93 -27.32
C ILE A 292 -20.12 -2.59 -28.79
N SER A 293 -20.69 -1.47 -29.25
CA SER A 293 -20.44 -0.95 -30.59
C SER A 293 -19.23 -0.02 -30.65
N GLN A 294 -18.90 0.61 -29.52
CA GLN A 294 -17.85 1.63 -29.48
C GLN A 294 -17.24 1.77 -28.09
N LEU A 295 -15.93 1.91 -28.03
CA LEU A 295 -15.19 2.38 -26.86
C LEU A 295 -14.77 3.81 -27.10
N VAL A 296 -15.09 4.69 -26.16
CA VAL A 296 -14.75 6.11 -26.20
C VAL A 296 -13.67 6.38 -25.16
N LEU A 297 -12.51 6.79 -25.63
CA LEU A 297 -11.44 7.32 -24.82
C LEU A 297 -11.57 8.85 -24.80
N LEU A 298 -12.29 9.37 -23.83
CA LEU A 298 -12.50 10.82 -23.66
C LEU A 298 -11.34 11.38 -22.83
N ASN A 299 -10.66 12.39 -23.34
CA ASN A 299 -9.44 12.97 -22.71
C ASN A 299 -9.66 13.32 -21.22
N SER A 300 -10.71 14.06 -20.90
CA SER A 300 -11.00 14.47 -19.52
C SER A 300 -11.17 13.27 -18.60
N TYR A 301 -11.88 12.24 -19.03
CA TYR A 301 -12.10 11.03 -18.27
C TYR A 301 -10.81 10.20 -18.09
N VAL A 302 -10.07 10.00 -19.19
CA VAL A 302 -8.80 9.22 -19.16
C VAL A 302 -7.74 9.92 -18.30
N LYS A 303 -7.65 11.26 -18.41
CA LYS A 303 -6.68 12.05 -17.64
C LYS A 303 -6.90 12.01 -16.13
N GLU A 304 -8.16 12.05 -15.71
CA GLU A 304 -8.54 12.13 -14.30
C GLU A 304 -8.65 10.75 -13.62
N ALA A 305 -8.75 9.69 -14.41
CA ALA A 305 -8.91 8.36 -13.86
C ALA A 305 -7.59 7.86 -13.21
N PRO A 306 -7.60 7.47 -11.92
CA PRO A 306 -6.40 7.04 -11.20
C PRO A 306 -5.77 5.77 -11.77
N GLN A 307 -6.51 5.02 -12.60
CA GLN A 307 -6.02 3.81 -13.26
C GLN A 307 -5.27 4.09 -14.56
N THR A 308 -5.20 5.34 -15.02
CA THR A 308 -4.52 5.67 -16.27
C THR A 308 -3.01 5.72 -16.08
N SER A 309 -2.27 4.96 -16.88
CA SER A 309 -0.82 5.07 -16.92
C SER A 309 -0.39 6.36 -17.62
N ASP A 310 0.50 7.12 -16.99
CA ASP A 310 1.04 8.38 -17.55
C ASP A 310 1.64 8.17 -18.94
N LEU A 311 2.34 7.04 -19.13
CA LEU A 311 2.91 6.69 -20.43
C LEU A 311 1.83 6.59 -21.51
N PHE A 312 0.65 6.00 -21.19
CA PHE A 312 -0.46 5.94 -22.13
C PHE A 312 -0.97 7.33 -22.47
N TYR A 313 -1.28 8.13 -21.45
CA TYR A 313 -1.80 9.48 -21.66
C TYR A 313 -0.85 10.35 -22.49
N ASN A 314 0.44 10.36 -22.14
CA ASN A 314 1.45 11.15 -22.84
C ASN A 314 1.69 10.68 -24.29
N THR A 315 1.56 9.37 -24.57
CA THR A 315 1.77 8.82 -25.90
C THR A 315 0.55 9.00 -26.80
N VAL A 316 -0.66 8.82 -26.24
CA VAL A 316 -1.89 8.71 -27.02
C VAL A 316 -2.64 10.04 -27.14
N PHE A 317 -2.65 10.85 -26.08
CA PHE A 317 -3.43 12.09 -26.06
C PHE A 317 -2.62 13.36 -26.22
N LYS A 318 -1.43 13.44 -25.62
CA LYS A 318 -0.65 14.67 -25.56
C LYS A 318 0.02 14.96 -26.92
N ILE A 319 -0.33 16.10 -27.51
CA ILE A 319 0.30 16.61 -28.76
C ILE A 319 1.56 17.40 -28.38
N ASP A 320 1.40 18.38 -27.49
CA ASP A 320 2.46 19.19 -26.89
C ASP A 320 2.06 19.58 -25.45
N ASP A 321 2.75 20.50 -24.81
CA ASP A 321 2.46 20.89 -23.43
C ASP A 321 1.13 21.67 -23.29
N THR A 322 0.59 22.18 -24.37
CA THR A 322 -0.63 23.00 -24.40
C THR A 322 -1.81 22.33 -25.09
N LYS A 323 -1.55 21.32 -25.91
CA LYS A 323 -2.55 20.68 -26.78
C LYS A 323 -2.60 19.18 -26.58
N SER A 324 -3.80 18.65 -26.66
CA SER A 324 -4.08 17.22 -26.63
C SER A 324 -5.28 16.88 -27.50
N PHE A 325 -5.39 15.64 -27.94
CA PHE A 325 -6.61 15.14 -28.57
C PHE A 325 -7.73 15.12 -27.52
N SER A 326 -8.93 15.53 -27.91
CA SER A 326 -10.09 15.56 -27.03
C SER A 326 -10.73 14.18 -26.87
N ARG A 327 -10.64 13.36 -27.92
CA ARG A 327 -11.32 12.08 -28.00
C ARG A 327 -10.66 11.13 -29.00
N ILE A 328 -10.66 9.84 -28.65
CA ILE A 328 -10.30 8.74 -29.54
C ILE A 328 -11.40 7.69 -29.45
N ASP A 329 -11.81 7.16 -30.58
CA ASP A 329 -12.88 6.16 -30.66
C ASP A 329 -12.35 4.84 -31.21
N ILE A 330 -12.77 3.74 -30.60
CA ILE A 330 -12.56 2.39 -31.12
C ILE A 330 -13.95 1.83 -31.43
N ILE A 331 -14.27 1.71 -32.73
CA ILE A 331 -15.60 1.33 -33.20
C ILE A 331 -15.56 -0.12 -33.71
N PHE A 332 -16.47 -0.95 -33.23
CA PHE A 332 -16.59 -2.35 -33.59
C PHE A 332 -17.78 -2.56 -34.54
N GLN A 333 -17.55 -3.23 -35.66
CA GLN A 333 -18.62 -3.56 -36.59
C GLN A 333 -18.28 -4.83 -37.36
N ARG A 334 -19.08 -5.90 -37.19
CA ARG A 334 -18.98 -7.13 -37.99
C ARG A 334 -17.57 -7.74 -38.08
N GLY A 335 -16.87 -7.84 -36.96
CA GLY A 335 -15.49 -8.39 -36.90
C GLY A 335 -14.39 -7.40 -37.32
N ILE A 336 -14.76 -6.18 -37.69
CA ILE A 336 -13.82 -5.10 -38.02
C ILE A 336 -13.81 -4.09 -36.88
N CYS A 337 -12.63 -3.54 -36.62
CA CYS A 337 -12.39 -2.48 -35.65
C CYS A 337 -11.78 -1.27 -36.34
N GLY A 338 -12.37 -0.09 -36.13
CA GLY A 338 -11.79 1.19 -36.53
C GLY A 338 -11.29 1.98 -35.33
N ILE A 339 -10.06 2.47 -35.40
CA ILE A 339 -9.49 3.40 -34.38
C ILE A 339 -9.47 4.79 -35.01
N PHE A 340 -10.18 5.73 -34.42
CA PHE A 340 -10.40 7.08 -34.94
C PHE A 340 -9.80 8.12 -33.98
N VAL A 341 -8.96 9.00 -34.51
CA VAL A 341 -8.46 10.21 -33.83
C VAL A 341 -9.08 11.41 -34.53
N GLU A 342 -9.86 12.19 -33.81
CA GLU A 342 -10.50 13.39 -34.33
C GLU A 342 -9.76 14.64 -33.83
N TYR A 343 -9.56 15.61 -34.77
CA TYR A 343 -8.98 16.90 -34.44
C TYR A 343 -9.71 18.02 -35.17
N ASN A 344 -9.81 19.15 -34.50
CA ASN A 344 -10.42 20.36 -35.09
C ASN A 344 -9.34 21.34 -35.55
N PHE A 345 -9.19 21.46 -36.85
CA PHE A 345 -8.25 22.38 -37.50
C PHE A 345 -8.94 23.72 -37.76
N ASN A 346 -8.88 24.65 -36.81
CA ASN A 346 -9.43 25.98 -36.92
C ASN A 346 -10.92 26.01 -37.37
N GLY A 347 -11.73 25.15 -36.75
CA GLY A 347 -13.18 25.06 -37.09
C GLY A 347 -13.53 23.90 -38.04
N THR A 348 -12.55 23.28 -38.70
CA THR A 348 -12.77 22.12 -39.58
C THR A 348 -12.41 20.83 -38.83
N ALA A 349 -13.38 20.01 -38.47
CA ALA A 349 -13.15 18.71 -37.89
C ALA A 349 -12.70 17.68 -38.96
N ALA A 350 -11.67 16.94 -38.67
CA ALA A 350 -11.22 15.83 -39.51
C ALA A 350 -10.78 14.64 -38.68
N SER A 351 -11.10 13.42 -39.12
CA SER A 351 -10.74 12.17 -38.45
C SER A 351 -9.64 11.48 -39.25
N LEU A 352 -8.57 11.10 -38.55
CA LEU A 352 -7.56 10.12 -39.00
C LEU A 352 -7.91 8.76 -38.40
N TYR A 353 -7.90 7.70 -39.21
CA TYR A 353 -8.28 6.40 -38.71
C TYR A 353 -7.53 5.23 -39.34
N SER A 354 -7.49 4.13 -38.57
CA SER A 354 -7.04 2.80 -39.02
C SER A 354 -8.21 1.83 -39.00
N VAL A 355 -8.22 0.86 -39.90
CA VAL A 355 -9.18 -0.24 -39.92
C VAL A 355 -8.42 -1.54 -39.78
N SER A 356 -8.84 -2.38 -38.83
CA SER A 356 -8.23 -3.66 -38.48
C SER A 356 -9.31 -4.71 -38.24
N THR A 357 -8.94 -5.98 -38.16
CA THR A 357 -9.79 -7.00 -37.57
C THR A 357 -9.60 -7.03 -36.04
N PHE A 358 -10.57 -7.56 -35.32
CA PHE A 358 -10.45 -7.78 -33.89
C PHE A 358 -10.99 -9.16 -33.51
N SER A 359 -10.54 -9.65 -32.36
CA SER A 359 -11.05 -10.90 -31.77
C SER A 359 -11.06 -10.82 -30.26
N LEU A 360 -12.04 -11.52 -29.68
CA LEU A 360 -12.15 -11.72 -28.23
C LEU A 360 -11.81 -13.18 -27.94
N ARG A 361 -10.66 -13.41 -27.36
CA ARG A 361 -10.18 -14.76 -27.01
C ARG A 361 -9.24 -14.71 -25.80
N ASP A 362 -9.03 -15.82 -25.13
CA ASP A 362 -8.10 -15.94 -23.98
C ASP A 362 -8.31 -14.82 -22.95
N LYS A 363 -9.58 -14.45 -22.73
CA LYS A 363 -10.00 -13.36 -21.84
C LYS A 363 -9.40 -11.98 -22.18
N ARG A 364 -9.12 -11.72 -23.46
CA ARG A 364 -8.50 -10.49 -23.96
C ARG A 364 -9.19 -9.99 -25.22
N LEU A 365 -9.06 -8.67 -25.44
CA LEU A 365 -9.32 -8.03 -26.72
C LEU A 365 -8.04 -7.95 -27.54
N PHE A 366 -8.05 -8.50 -28.74
CA PHE A 366 -6.99 -8.35 -29.73
C PHE A 366 -7.47 -7.45 -30.86
N ILE A 367 -6.65 -6.51 -31.28
CA ILE A 367 -6.82 -5.74 -32.51
C ILE A 367 -5.60 -6.05 -33.37
N ASP A 368 -5.82 -6.56 -34.55
CA ASP A 368 -4.79 -7.07 -35.44
C ASP A 368 -4.07 -5.93 -36.18
N THR A 369 -3.15 -6.29 -37.05
CA THR A 369 -2.51 -5.31 -37.95
C THR A 369 -3.53 -4.63 -38.86
N PRO A 370 -3.28 -3.35 -39.22
CA PRO A 370 -4.15 -2.63 -40.14
C PRO A 370 -4.36 -3.37 -41.46
N LEU A 371 -5.58 -3.41 -41.94
CA LEU A 371 -5.96 -3.98 -43.22
C LEU A 371 -5.48 -3.13 -44.41
N ARG A 372 -5.21 -1.84 -44.16
CA ARG A 372 -4.75 -0.85 -45.14
C ARG A 372 -4.07 0.31 -44.44
N ASP A 373 -3.41 1.17 -45.21
CA ASP A 373 -2.82 2.42 -44.72
C ASP A 373 -3.87 3.32 -44.04
N LEU A 374 -3.36 4.25 -43.21
CA LEU A 374 -4.24 5.21 -42.52
C LEU A 374 -5.07 5.98 -43.52
N SER A 375 -6.32 6.17 -43.21
CA SER A 375 -7.29 6.91 -44.00
C SER A 375 -7.82 8.10 -43.23
N SER A 376 -8.40 9.05 -43.90
CA SER A 376 -9.01 10.24 -43.28
C SER A 376 -10.23 10.70 -44.02
N SER A 377 -11.14 11.38 -43.32
CA SER A 377 -12.23 12.13 -43.92
C SER A 377 -11.75 13.33 -44.76
N ASN A 378 -10.56 13.87 -44.47
CA ASN A 378 -9.90 14.94 -45.19
C ASN A 378 -8.37 14.83 -45.06
N MET A 379 -7.74 13.99 -45.89
CA MET A 379 -6.30 13.74 -45.81
C MET A 379 -5.46 14.98 -46.13
N ALA A 380 -5.96 15.87 -47.02
CA ALA A 380 -5.23 17.09 -47.36
C ALA A 380 -4.99 18.00 -46.16
N ILE A 381 -5.96 18.15 -45.25
CA ILE A 381 -5.81 18.97 -44.06
C ILE A 381 -4.81 18.33 -43.07
N TRP A 382 -4.81 17.01 -42.95
CA TRP A 382 -3.85 16.31 -42.11
C TRP A 382 -2.42 16.44 -42.62
N GLN A 383 -2.21 16.35 -43.92
CA GLN A 383 -0.92 16.38 -44.57
C GLN A 383 -0.40 17.78 -44.91
N ALA A 384 -1.17 18.84 -44.60
CA ALA A 384 -0.69 20.20 -44.71
C ALA A 384 0.56 20.42 -43.83
N ALA A 385 1.53 21.16 -44.33
CA ALA A 385 2.84 21.35 -43.70
C ALA A 385 2.72 21.90 -42.26
N GLU A 386 1.82 22.86 -42.04
CA GLU A 386 1.51 23.45 -40.74
C GLU A 386 0.88 22.48 -39.72
N ASN A 387 0.31 21.38 -40.19
CA ASN A 387 -0.34 20.36 -39.37
C ASN A 387 0.53 19.10 -39.15
N SER A 388 1.75 19.09 -39.66
CA SER A 388 2.64 17.92 -39.67
C SER A 388 2.89 17.32 -38.29
N ALA A 389 3.06 18.15 -37.25
CA ALA A 389 3.24 17.70 -35.88
C ALA A 389 1.97 17.01 -35.31
N ILE A 390 0.78 17.56 -35.61
CA ILE A 390 -0.51 16.99 -35.18
C ILE A 390 -0.74 15.67 -35.91
N TYR A 391 -0.44 15.61 -37.21
CA TYR A 391 -0.55 14.40 -38.01
C TYR A 391 0.35 13.28 -37.48
N ALA A 392 1.61 13.58 -37.22
CA ALA A 392 2.56 12.63 -36.66
C ALA A 392 2.09 12.07 -35.30
N LYS A 393 1.56 12.93 -34.44
CA LYS A 393 1.01 12.54 -33.13
C LYS A 393 -0.25 11.69 -33.25
N ALA A 394 -1.15 11.99 -34.18
CA ALA A 394 -2.34 11.17 -34.44
C ALA A 394 -1.97 9.77 -34.96
N GLN A 395 -0.97 9.69 -35.84
CA GLN A 395 -0.40 8.41 -36.28
C GLN A 395 0.19 7.64 -35.10
N GLN A 396 1.00 8.29 -34.27
CA GLN A 396 1.58 7.70 -33.08
C GLN A 396 0.49 7.14 -32.13
N ALA A 397 -0.58 7.89 -31.88
CA ALA A 397 -1.68 7.47 -31.03
C ALA A 397 -2.36 6.19 -31.56
N ILE A 398 -2.67 6.15 -32.85
CA ILE A 398 -3.29 4.97 -33.50
C ILE A 398 -2.33 3.77 -33.39
N TYR A 399 -1.09 3.93 -33.76
CA TYR A 399 -0.12 2.82 -33.73
C TYR A 399 0.22 2.36 -32.31
N ALA A 400 0.18 3.25 -31.32
CA ALA A 400 0.35 2.88 -29.91
C ALA A 400 -0.78 1.96 -29.46
N ILE A 401 -2.06 2.31 -29.74
CA ILE A 401 -3.21 1.46 -29.39
C ILE A 401 -3.12 0.10 -30.10
N LEU A 402 -2.76 0.08 -31.38
CA LEU A 402 -2.56 -1.17 -32.13
C LEU A 402 -1.43 -2.02 -31.51
N ALA A 403 -0.31 -1.41 -31.14
CA ALA A 403 0.82 -2.12 -30.53
C ALA A 403 0.44 -2.72 -29.16
N LEU A 404 -0.31 -1.99 -28.35
CA LEU A 404 -0.80 -2.46 -27.05
C LEU A 404 -1.77 -3.64 -27.19
N SER A 405 -2.62 -3.63 -28.22
CA SER A 405 -3.65 -4.63 -28.43
C SER A 405 -3.20 -5.87 -29.22
N ARG A 406 -2.04 -5.82 -29.90
CA ARG A 406 -1.50 -6.96 -30.66
C ARG A 406 -1.29 -8.21 -29.80
N ASN A 407 -0.81 -8.07 -28.58
CA ASN A 407 -0.63 -9.17 -27.62
C ASN A 407 -1.84 -9.37 -26.72
N GLY A 408 -2.91 -8.63 -26.97
CA GLY A 408 -4.16 -8.65 -26.24
C GLY A 408 -4.21 -7.64 -25.10
N LEU A 409 -5.38 -7.06 -24.93
CA LEU A 409 -5.73 -6.19 -23.81
C LEU A 409 -6.61 -6.96 -22.85
N TYR A 410 -6.24 -7.03 -21.57
CA TYR A 410 -7.13 -7.51 -20.53
C TYR A 410 -8.23 -6.50 -20.30
N VAL A 411 -9.43 -7.02 -20.02
CA VAL A 411 -10.63 -6.22 -19.88
C VAL A 411 -11.23 -6.45 -18.50
N LYS A 412 -11.53 -5.38 -17.80
CA LYS A 412 -12.22 -5.41 -16.50
C LYS A 412 -13.32 -4.36 -16.49
N ASN A 413 -14.55 -4.77 -16.17
CA ASN A 413 -15.64 -3.85 -15.91
C ASN A 413 -15.38 -3.14 -14.58
N LEU A 414 -15.34 -1.81 -14.58
CA LEU A 414 -15.07 -1.01 -13.38
C LEU A 414 -16.29 -0.90 -12.46
N GLN A 415 -17.45 -1.43 -12.88
CA GLN A 415 -18.72 -1.34 -12.15
C GLN A 415 -19.14 0.11 -11.88
N THR A 416 -18.65 1.04 -12.69
CA THR A 416 -18.97 2.48 -12.64
C THR A 416 -19.58 2.93 -13.97
N LYS A 417 -20.34 4.03 -13.95
CA LYS A 417 -20.97 4.58 -15.14
C LYS A 417 -20.52 6.01 -15.39
N TYR A 418 -20.09 6.28 -16.62
CA TYR A 418 -19.88 7.65 -17.07
C TYR A 418 -21.23 8.33 -17.39
N GLY A 419 -21.45 9.52 -16.78
CA GLY A 419 -22.71 10.25 -16.93
C GLY A 419 -23.95 9.45 -16.50
N ASN A 420 -23.80 8.55 -15.52
CA ASN A 420 -24.84 7.62 -15.01
C ASN A 420 -25.49 6.72 -16.09
N ARG A 421 -24.88 6.63 -17.28
CA ARG A 421 -25.48 5.93 -18.43
C ARG A 421 -24.60 4.84 -19.02
N PHE A 422 -23.32 5.12 -19.25
CA PHE A 422 -22.42 4.26 -20.00
C PHE A 422 -21.48 3.52 -19.06
N ASP A 423 -21.39 2.20 -19.21
CA ASP A 423 -20.45 1.39 -18.44
C ASP A 423 -19.01 1.76 -18.79
N THR A 424 -18.12 1.60 -17.83
CA THR A 424 -16.71 1.90 -18.00
C THR A 424 -15.88 0.65 -17.79
N TYR A 425 -14.86 0.48 -18.64
CA TYR A 425 -13.98 -0.66 -18.62
C TYR A 425 -12.53 -0.22 -18.50
N LEU A 426 -11.75 -0.97 -17.76
CA LEU A 426 -10.30 -0.85 -17.72
C LEU A 426 -9.69 -1.82 -18.73
N PHE A 427 -8.82 -1.31 -19.56
CA PHE A 427 -8.00 -2.07 -20.48
C PHE A 427 -6.56 -2.07 -19.99
N GLN A 428 -5.91 -3.24 -20.04
CA GLN A 428 -4.54 -3.39 -19.60
C GLN A 428 -3.76 -4.24 -20.61
N SER A 429 -2.60 -3.73 -21.02
CA SER A 429 -1.76 -4.42 -22.00
C SER A 429 -1.19 -5.72 -21.42
N TYR A 430 -1.11 -6.76 -22.27
CA TYR A 430 -0.43 -8.02 -21.94
C TYR A 430 1.09 -7.87 -21.85
N SER A 431 1.68 -7.04 -22.70
CA SER A 431 3.13 -6.96 -22.89
C SER A 431 3.79 -5.79 -22.17
N LEU A 432 3.01 -4.76 -21.80
CA LEU A 432 3.52 -3.53 -21.18
C LEU A 432 2.74 -3.17 -19.93
N PRO A 433 3.35 -2.47 -18.98
CA PRO A 433 2.68 -2.00 -17.76
C PRO A 433 1.78 -0.78 -18.05
N ILE A 434 0.95 -0.89 -19.05
CA ILE A 434 0.10 0.19 -19.53
C ILE A 434 -1.35 -0.19 -19.35
N LYS A 435 -2.10 0.68 -18.72
CA LYS A 435 -3.54 0.58 -18.53
C LYS A 435 -4.24 1.90 -18.80
N PHE A 436 -5.48 1.82 -19.22
CA PHE A 436 -6.33 2.97 -19.50
C PHE A 436 -7.81 2.60 -19.41
N PRO A 437 -8.68 3.49 -18.91
CA PRO A 437 -10.12 3.28 -18.93
C PRO A 437 -10.72 3.75 -20.25
N ALA A 438 -11.88 3.15 -20.60
CA ALA A 438 -12.71 3.60 -21.71
C ALA A 438 -14.19 3.54 -21.33
N ILE A 439 -14.98 4.42 -21.95
CA ILE A 439 -16.43 4.47 -21.84
C ILE A 439 -17.02 3.57 -22.94
N ALA A 440 -17.91 2.67 -22.58
CA ALA A 440 -18.51 1.71 -23.52
C ALA A 440 -19.90 2.16 -23.97
N VAL A 441 -20.09 2.24 -25.28
CA VAL A 441 -21.38 2.49 -25.90
C VAL A 441 -21.97 1.15 -26.37
N PRO A 442 -23.11 0.73 -25.84
CA PRO A 442 -23.71 -0.56 -26.20
C PRO A 442 -24.19 -0.59 -27.65
N ASN A 443 -24.31 -1.79 -28.20
CA ASN A 443 -25.03 -2.02 -29.45
C ASN A 443 -26.48 -1.51 -29.32
N ARG A 444 -27.01 -0.87 -30.36
CA ARG A 444 -28.40 -0.46 -30.42
C ARG A 444 -29.29 -1.62 -30.85
#